data_58ba353f0d350a42e0a1fbd48930b83a
#
_entry.id   58ba353f0d350a42e0a1fbd48930b83a
#
_cell.length_a   1.000
_cell.length_b   1.000
_cell.length_c   1.000
_cell.angle_alpha   90.00
_cell.angle_beta   90.00
_cell.angle_gamma   90.00
#
_symmetry.space_group_name_H-M   'P 1'
#
loop_
_entity.id
_entity.type
_entity.pdbx_description
1 polymer ?
#
loop_
_entity_poly.entity_id
_entity_poly.type
_entity_poly.pdbx_seq_one_letter_code
_entity_poly.pdbx_strand_id
1 'polypeptide(L)'
;VGLDDVVLDNCCWGAKTVFGQTDIEHQDKVRLICGRNAVTYSFGVDNYSEVDPNELGKMVLQIWNERVSAVRQIFKFVRTVVLVKSKDYKDYLIFEFDTIRYDPELYEFKWNKRGNLEGYEKESGLHKFTWQPGGSQFTIIEKIPQERLHISIKQPDQMDKSTILKAVGFDKSWYEIVSEKLPPKDQKARQTERIEIYKEKLNN
;
A
#
# COMPACT_ATOMS: atom_id res chain seq x y z
N VAL A 1 6.26 3.96 4.89
CA VAL A 1 6.06 3.89 3.44
C VAL A 1 6.57 5.20 2.88
N GLY A 2 7.68 5.14 2.15
CA GLY A 2 8.33 6.32 1.59
C GLY A 2 7.46 7.03 0.54
N LEU A 3 7.75 8.31 0.37
CA LEU A 3 7.28 9.09 -0.79
C LEU A 3 8.42 9.25 -1.81
N ASP A 4 9.56 8.64 -1.55
CA ASP A 4 10.83 8.75 -2.24
C ASP A 4 11.48 7.36 -2.47
N ASP A 5 10.65 6.39 -2.86
CA ASP A 5 11.11 5.02 -3.18
C ASP A 5 12.05 4.99 -4.39
N VAL A 6 11.89 5.93 -5.33
CA VAL A 6 12.76 6.15 -6.49
C VAL A 6 13.10 7.63 -6.58
N VAL A 7 14.37 7.93 -6.78
CA VAL A 7 14.88 9.32 -6.88
C VAL A 7 15.69 9.48 -8.16
N LEU A 8 15.41 10.55 -8.91
CA LEU A 8 16.18 10.97 -10.06
C LEU A 8 16.23 12.50 -10.11
N ASP A 9 17.43 13.06 -10.00
CA ASP A 9 17.68 14.51 -9.95
C ASP A 9 16.81 15.23 -8.90
N ASN A 10 15.92 16.11 -9.35
CA ASN A 10 15.03 16.89 -8.49
C ASN A 10 13.60 16.32 -8.41
N CYS A 11 13.41 15.08 -8.86
CA CYS A 11 12.14 14.37 -8.82
C CYS A 11 12.24 13.10 -7.95
N CYS A 12 11.21 12.82 -7.19
CA CYS A 12 11.06 11.53 -6.50
C CYS A 12 9.68 10.93 -6.72
N TRP A 13 9.63 9.60 -6.67
CA TRP A 13 8.40 8.82 -6.80
C TRP A 13 8.19 7.91 -5.60
N GLY A 14 6.99 7.97 -5.02
CA GLY A 14 6.48 6.90 -4.18
C GLY A 14 5.87 5.81 -5.05
N ALA A 15 6.34 4.58 -4.97
CA ALA A 15 5.85 3.45 -5.76
C ALA A 15 4.70 2.73 -5.05
N LYS A 16 3.60 2.47 -5.76
CA LYS A 16 2.44 1.75 -5.25
C LYS A 16 2.06 0.61 -6.20
N THR A 17 1.84 -0.57 -5.61
CA THR A 17 1.33 -1.72 -6.35
C THR A 17 0.01 -2.16 -5.75
N VAL A 18 -1.01 -2.31 -6.56
CA VAL A 18 -2.33 -2.75 -6.14
C VAL A 18 -2.86 -3.87 -7.05
N PHE A 19 -3.69 -4.74 -6.47
CA PHE A 19 -4.50 -5.63 -7.27
C PHE A 19 -5.77 -4.89 -7.70
N GLY A 20 -6.02 -4.89 -8.99
CA GLY A 20 -7.26 -4.42 -9.57
C GLY A 20 -8.35 -5.49 -9.56
N GLN A 21 -9.42 -5.21 -10.29
CA GLN A 21 -10.45 -6.19 -10.63
C GLN A 21 -9.92 -7.19 -11.68
N THR A 22 -10.73 -8.13 -12.11
CA THR A 22 -10.35 -9.06 -13.19
C THR A 22 -10.19 -8.29 -14.50
N ASP A 23 -11.13 -7.38 -14.78
CA ASP A 23 -11.05 -6.43 -15.88
C ASP A 23 -10.54 -5.08 -15.31
N ILE A 24 -9.23 -4.84 -15.45
CA ILE A 24 -8.62 -3.59 -14.97
C ILE A 24 -8.72 -2.46 -15.99
N GLU A 25 -9.02 -2.74 -17.25
CA GLU A 25 -9.13 -1.72 -18.29
C GLU A 25 -10.28 -0.74 -18.01
N HIS A 26 -11.39 -1.25 -17.48
CA HIS A 26 -12.57 -0.47 -17.12
C HIS A 26 -12.60 -0.02 -15.64
N GLN A 27 -11.50 -0.25 -14.91
CA GLN A 27 -11.40 0.22 -13.54
C GLN A 27 -11.20 1.74 -13.51
N ASP A 28 -12.09 2.46 -12.82
CA ASP A 28 -12.09 3.92 -12.76
C ASP A 28 -11.26 4.51 -11.62
N LYS A 29 -11.01 3.74 -10.56
CA LYS A 29 -10.32 4.20 -9.35
C LYS A 29 -9.51 3.11 -8.67
N VAL A 30 -8.51 3.54 -7.92
CA VAL A 30 -7.65 2.69 -7.08
C VAL A 30 -7.66 3.16 -5.63
N ARG A 31 -7.39 2.22 -4.72
CA ARG A 31 -7.19 2.46 -3.30
C ARG A 31 -5.71 2.29 -2.97
N LEU A 32 -5.05 3.37 -2.59
CA LEU A 32 -3.62 3.40 -2.35
C LEU A 32 -3.34 3.53 -0.86
N ILE A 33 -2.70 2.52 -0.28
CA ILE A 33 -2.20 2.60 1.09
C ILE A 33 -1.02 3.56 1.11
N CYS A 34 -1.21 4.71 1.76
CA CYS A 34 -0.24 5.81 1.77
C CYS A 34 0.56 5.90 3.07
N GLY A 35 0.50 4.87 3.90
CA GLY A 35 1.28 4.75 5.12
C GLY A 35 0.44 4.73 6.39
N ARG A 36 1.09 4.95 7.53
CA ARG A 36 0.46 5.00 8.84
C ARG A 36 0.38 6.45 9.31
N ASN A 37 -0.83 6.92 9.60
CA ASN A 37 -1.08 8.22 10.19
C ASN A 37 -1.53 8.00 11.64
N ALA A 38 -0.54 7.87 12.53
CA ALA A 38 -0.77 7.52 13.93
C ALA A 38 -1.08 8.77 14.76
N VAL A 39 -2.37 9.10 14.89
CA VAL A 39 -2.84 10.27 15.64
C VAL A 39 -2.48 10.19 17.12
N THR A 40 -2.47 9.00 17.71
CA THR A 40 -2.01 8.78 19.08
C THR A 40 -0.56 9.21 19.25
N TYR A 41 0.31 8.81 18.35
CA TYR A 41 1.73 9.18 18.41
C TYR A 41 1.97 10.66 18.11
N SER A 42 1.28 11.19 17.10
CA SER A 42 1.53 12.58 16.62
C SER A 42 0.84 13.66 17.46
N PHE A 43 -0.32 13.35 18.05
CA PHE A 43 -1.15 14.32 18.76
C PHE A 43 -1.56 13.90 20.17
N GLY A 44 -1.10 12.74 20.65
CA GLY A 44 -1.44 12.24 21.99
C GLY A 44 -2.92 11.84 22.16
N VAL A 45 -3.59 11.48 21.06
CA VAL A 45 -5.00 11.08 21.09
C VAL A 45 -5.10 9.59 21.44
N ASP A 46 -5.33 9.28 22.71
CA ASP A 46 -5.44 7.88 23.18
C ASP A 46 -6.80 7.26 22.83
N ASN A 47 -7.89 8.03 22.94
CA ASN A 47 -9.23 7.59 22.60
C ASN A 47 -9.80 8.36 21.41
N TYR A 48 -9.46 7.93 20.22
CA TYR A 48 -9.92 8.57 18.98
C TYR A 48 -11.44 8.46 18.75
N SER A 49 -12.14 7.55 19.44
CA SER A 49 -13.60 7.39 19.30
C SER A 49 -14.40 8.51 19.99
N GLU A 50 -13.76 9.26 20.90
CA GLU A 50 -14.37 10.41 21.59
C GLU A 50 -14.09 11.74 20.86
N VAL A 51 -13.23 11.72 19.84
CA VAL A 51 -12.91 12.92 19.05
C VAL A 51 -13.95 13.11 17.94
N ASP A 52 -14.35 14.35 17.70
CA ASP A 52 -15.18 14.68 16.55
C ASP A 52 -14.56 14.14 15.24
N PRO A 53 -15.33 13.47 14.37
CA PRO A 53 -14.81 12.86 13.15
C PRO A 53 -14.08 13.85 12.23
N ASN A 54 -14.54 15.11 12.14
CA ASN A 54 -13.88 16.11 11.30
C ASN A 54 -12.56 16.57 11.91
N GLU A 55 -12.51 16.77 13.22
CA GLU A 55 -11.26 17.11 13.92
C GLU A 55 -10.24 15.96 13.80
N LEU A 56 -10.69 14.72 13.96
CA LEU A 56 -9.83 13.56 13.78
C LEU A 56 -9.33 13.45 12.33
N GLY A 57 -10.20 13.71 11.36
CA GLY A 57 -9.84 13.73 9.93
C GLY A 57 -8.81 14.79 9.59
N LYS A 58 -8.91 16.00 10.20
CA LYS A 58 -7.91 17.05 10.08
C LYS A 58 -6.54 16.58 10.58
N MET A 59 -6.49 15.96 11.76
CA MET A 59 -5.24 15.40 12.32
C MET A 59 -4.64 14.34 11.39
N VAL A 60 -5.45 13.42 10.85
CA VAL A 60 -5.00 12.40 9.91
C VAL A 60 -4.41 13.03 8.63
N LEU A 61 -5.08 14.05 8.07
CA LEU A 61 -4.57 14.77 6.90
C LEU A 61 -3.35 15.62 7.21
N GLN A 62 -3.23 16.19 8.41
CA GLN A 62 -2.05 16.94 8.81
C GLN A 62 -0.79 16.07 8.80
N ILE A 63 -0.85 14.83 9.32
CA ILE A 63 0.27 13.88 9.27
C ILE A 63 0.70 13.60 7.81
N TRP A 64 -0.26 13.44 6.91
CA TRP A 64 0.03 13.27 5.49
C TRP A 64 0.70 14.52 4.90
N ASN A 65 0.12 15.69 5.15
CA ASN A 65 0.59 16.96 4.63
C ASN A 65 2.00 17.31 5.09
N GLU A 66 2.33 16.99 6.34
CA GLU A 66 3.68 17.17 6.90
C GLU A 66 4.71 16.29 6.18
N ARG A 67 4.37 15.02 5.92
CA ARG A 67 5.25 14.13 5.15
C ARG A 67 5.47 14.62 3.72
N VAL A 68 4.42 15.06 3.04
CA VAL A 68 4.53 15.63 1.69
C VAL A 68 5.38 16.91 1.74
N SER A 69 5.17 17.76 2.73
CA SER A 69 5.94 18.99 2.89
C SER A 69 7.42 18.73 3.12
N ALA A 70 7.76 17.74 3.96
CA ALA A 70 9.15 17.36 4.22
C ALA A 70 9.87 16.91 2.95
N VAL A 71 9.22 16.07 2.14
CA VAL A 71 9.82 15.59 0.88
C VAL A 71 9.92 16.72 -0.17
N ARG A 72 8.94 17.63 -0.21
CA ARG A 72 8.97 18.79 -1.10
C ARG A 72 10.02 19.86 -0.75
N GLN A 73 10.61 19.81 0.44
CA GLN A 73 11.78 20.64 0.76
C GLN A 73 13.05 20.15 0.05
N ILE A 74 13.09 18.87 -0.29
CA ILE A 74 14.26 18.21 -0.93
C ILE A 74 14.08 18.15 -2.43
N PHE A 75 12.88 17.78 -2.90
CA PHE A 75 12.59 17.52 -4.31
C PHE A 75 11.57 18.51 -4.87
N LYS A 76 11.87 19.06 -6.05
CA LYS A 76 10.95 19.97 -6.75
C LYS A 76 9.66 19.26 -7.20
N PHE A 77 9.79 18.00 -7.65
CA PHE A 77 8.68 17.18 -8.10
C PHE A 77 8.54 15.95 -7.21
N VAL A 78 7.37 15.77 -6.62
CA VAL A 78 7.03 14.62 -5.78
C VAL A 78 5.82 13.94 -6.41
N ARG A 79 6.01 12.73 -6.91
CA ARG A 79 5.01 12.00 -7.67
C ARG A 79 4.71 10.64 -7.04
N THR A 80 3.59 10.08 -7.37
CA THR A 80 3.23 8.69 -7.04
C THR A 80 3.06 7.92 -8.34
N VAL A 81 3.84 6.85 -8.52
CA VAL A 81 3.67 5.89 -9.62
C VAL A 81 2.88 4.69 -9.11
N VAL A 82 1.90 4.27 -9.89
CA VAL A 82 0.98 3.17 -9.53
C VAL A 82 1.06 2.08 -10.56
N LEU A 83 1.28 0.85 -10.10
CA LEU A 83 1.13 -0.38 -10.87
C LEU A 83 -0.15 -1.09 -10.41
N VAL A 84 -1.16 -1.15 -11.28
CA VAL A 84 -2.35 -1.99 -11.08
C VAL A 84 -2.14 -3.30 -11.80
N LYS A 85 -2.33 -4.42 -11.10
CA LYS A 85 -2.20 -5.78 -11.64
C LYS A 85 -3.58 -6.43 -11.70
N SER A 86 -3.93 -7.06 -12.82
CA SER A 86 -5.09 -7.95 -12.86
C SER A 86 -4.89 -9.16 -11.94
N LYS A 87 -5.98 -9.78 -11.51
CA LYS A 87 -5.92 -10.94 -10.61
C LYS A 87 -5.24 -12.16 -11.23
N ASP A 88 -5.32 -12.30 -12.55
CA ASP A 88 -4.70 -13.37 -13.32
C ASP A 88 -3.29 -13.01 -13.83
N TYR A 89 -2.76 -11.83 -13.47
CA TYR A 89 -1.45 -11.33 -13.86
C TYR A 89 -1.21 -11.23 -15.37
N LYS A 90 -2.27 -11.06 -16.16
CA LYS A 90 -2.14 -10.87 -17.61
C LYS A 90 -2.06 -9.43 -18.01
N ASP A 91 -2.76 -8.57 -17.28
CA ASP A 91 -2.88 -7.16 -17.61
C ASP A 91 -2.37 -6.27 -16.47
N TYR A 92 -1.70 -5.19 -16.88
CA TYR A 92 -1.09 -4.22 -15.98
C TYR A 92 -1.40 -2.82 -16.48
N LEU A 93 -1.83 -1.93 -15.57
CA LEU A 93 -1.90 -0.51 -15.82
C LEU A 93 -0.81 0.20 -15.04
N ILE A 94 -0.10 1.13 -15.69
CA ILE A 94 0.91 1.97 -15.05
C ILE A 94 0.55 3.42 -15.34
N PHE A 95 0.49 4.23 -14.30
CA PHE A 95 0.26 5.66 -14.39
C PHE A 95 0.91 6.38 -13.21
N GLU A 96 1.02 7.68 -13.31
CA GLU A 96 1.54 8.52 -12.24
C GLU A 96 0.70 9.77 -12.06
N PHE A 97 0.81 10.38 -10.88
CA PHE A 97 0.19 11.65 -10.54
C PHE A 97 1.01 12.41 -9.51
N ASP A 98 0.75 13.70 -9.37
CA ASP A 98 1.41 14.52 -8.35
C ASP A 98 0.99 14.11 -6.94
N THR A 99 1.98 13.93 -6.07
CA THR A 99 1.74 13.75 -4.65
C THR A 99 1.51 15.10 -4.02
N ILE A 100 0.26 15.38 -3.63
CA ILE A 100 -0.17 16.68 -3.15
C ILE A 100 -0.52 16.69 -1.67
N ARG A 101 -0.54 17.89 -1.09
CA ARG A 101 -1.16 18.16 0.20
C ARG A 101 -2.66 18.33 -0.01
N TYR A 102 -3.44 17.97 0.98
CA TYR A 102 -4.90 18.13 0.96
C TYR A 102 -5.31 19.20 2.00
N ASP A 103 -6.16 20.15 1.59
CA ASP A 103 -6.79 21.08 2.50
C ASP A 103 -7.90 20.36 3.27
N PRO A 104 -7.78 20.19 4.60
CA PRO A 104 -8.78 19.50 5.40
C PRO A 104 -10.17 20.12 5.34
N GLU A 105 -10.25 21.44 5.09
CA GLU A 105 -11.54 22.16 5.05
C GLU A 105 -12.41 21.79 3.84
N LEU A 106 -11.81 21.17 2.83
CA LEU A 106 -12.52 20.69 1.64
C LEU A 106 -13.23 19.34 1.86
N TYR A 107 -13.03 18.71 3.02
CA TYR A 107 -13.51 17.35 3.28
C TYR A 107 -14.41 17.30 4.51
N GLU A 108 -15.39 16.39 4.48
CA GLU A 108 -16.21 15.97 5.60
C GLU A 108 -15.83 14.55 6.00
N PHE A 109 -15.69 14.30 7.30
CA PHE A 109 -15.29 12.99 7.81
C PHE A 109 -16.40 12.37 8.65
N LYS A 110 -16.60 11.05 8.49
CA LYS A 110 -17.56 10.27 9.26
C LYS A 110 -17.12 8.83 9.47
N TRP A 111 -17.56 8.25 10.56
CA TRP A 111 -17.34 6.84 10.84
C TRP A 111 -18.24 5.97 9.97
N ASN A 112 -17.65 4.92 9.39
CA ASN A 112 -18.43 3.89 8.73
C ASN A 112 -18.83 2.75 9.70
N LYS A 113 -19.68 1.83 9.24
CA LYS A 113 -20.17 0.69 10.04
C LYS A 113 -19.06 -0.28 10.49
N ARG A 114 -17.86 -0.20 9.92
CA ARG A 114 -16.69 -1.04 10.27
C ARG A 114 -15.73 -0.34 11.21
N GLY A 115 -16.07 0.83 11.71
CA GLY A 115 -15.20 1.62 12.58
C GLY A 115 -14.01 2.27 11.87
N ASN A 116 -14.07 2.47 10.56
CA ASN A 116 -13.07 3.25 9.83
C ASN A 116 -13.58 4.68 9.65
N LEU A 117 -12.68 5.65 9.72
CA LEU A 117 -12.95 7.03 9.40
C LEU A 117 -12.84 7.23 7.88
N GLU A 118 -13.92 7.70 7.26
CA GLU A 118 -13.98 7.97 5.83
C GLU A 118 -14.10 9.47 5.58
N GLY A 119 -13.27 9.98 4.64
CA GLY A 119 -13.28 11.38 4.22
C GLY A 119 -13.91 11.53 2.84
N TYR A 120 -14.84 12.45 2.74
CA TYR A 120 -15.61 12.76 1.53
C TYR A 120 -15.38 14.20 1.13
N GLU A 121 -15.14 14.44 -0.15
CA GLU A 121 -15.03 15.79 -0.70
C GLU A 121 -16.39 16.49 -0.59
N LYS A 122 -16.44 17.68 0.04
CA LYS A 122 -17.70 18.40 0.32
C LYS A 122 -18.46 18.79 -0.95
N GLU A 123 -17.75 19.19 -1.99
CA GLU A 123 -18.36 19.65 -3.24
C GLU A 123 -18.99 18.50 -4.04
N SER A 124 -18.27 17.42 -4.22
CA SER A 124 -18.68 16.30 -5.08
C SER A 124 -19.34 15.15 -4.33
N GLY A 125 -19.16 15.06 -3.01
CA GLY A 125 -19.56 13.92 -2.20
C GLY A 125 -18.72 12.67 -2.45
N LEU A 126 -17.61 12.76 -3.19
CA LEU A 126 -16.78 11.63 -3.53
C LEU A 126 -15.96 11.15 -2.32
N HIS A 127 -15.95 9.84 -2.11
CA HIS A 127 -15.11 9.21 -1.09
C HIS A 127 -13.64 9.28 -1.51
N LYS A 128 -12.85 10.05 -0.76
CA LYS A 128 -11.43 10.30 -1.07
C LYS A 128 -10.48 9.60 -0.12
N PHE A 129 -10.82 9.47 1.16
CA PHE A 129 -9.93 8.94 2.18
C PHE A 129 -10.57 7.83 3.01
N THR A 130 -9.76 6.91 3.47
CA THR A 130 -10.11 5.96 4.54
C THR A 130 -8.94 5.89 5.52
N TRP A 131 -9.23 6.09 6.80
CA TRP A 131 -8.28 5.83 7.88
C TRP A 131 -8.78 4.67 8.74
N GLN A 132 -7.92 3.69 8.98
CA GLN A 132 -8.21 2.49 9.77
C GLN A 132 -7.48 2.59 11.11
N PRO A 133 -8.18 2.82 12.23
CA PRO A 133 -7.57 3.06 13.54
C PRO A 133 -6.65 1.95 14.01
N GLY A 134 -7.08 0.68 13.92
CA GLY A 134 -6.37 -0.48 14.45
C GLY A 134 -4.94 -0.67 13.93
N GLY A 135 -4.59 -0.06 12.80
CA GLY A 135 -3.24 -0.05 12.23
C GLY A 135 -2.76 1.33 11.84
N SER A 136 -3.54 2.36 12.17
CA SER A 136 -3.35 3.76 11.75
C SER A 136 -3.18 3.89 10.22
N GLN A 137 -3.71 2.94 9.46
CA GLN A 137 -3.50 2.86 8.02
C GLN A 137 -4.28 3.97 7.32
N PHE A 138 -3.57 4.79 6.56
CA PHE A 138 -4.16 5.84 5.74
C PHE A 138 -4.18 5.41 4.27
N THR A 139 -5.36 5.50 3.67
CA THR A 139 -5.64 5.12 2.28
C THR A 139 -6.20 6.31 1.53
N ILE A 140 -5.66 6.60 0.35
CA ILE A 140 -6.17 7.59 -0.59
C ILE A 140 -6.84 6.85 -1.74
N ILE A 141 -7.98 7.35 -2.20
CA ILE A 141 -8.70 6.83 -3.36
C ILE A 141 -8.44 7.78 -4.52
N GLU A 142 -7.79 7.28 -5.57
CA GLU A 142 -7.44 8.05 -6.75
C GLU A 142 -8.17 7.54 -7.99
N LYS A 143 -8.54 8.48 -8.86
CA LYS A 143 -9.07 8.17 -10.18
C LYS A 143 -7.93 7.69 -11.07
N ILE A 144 -8.16 6.63 -11.83
CA ILE A 144 -7.20 6.19 -12.84
C ILE A 144 -7.27 7.17 -14.01
N PRO A 145 -6.16 7.80 -14.43
CA PRO A 145 -6.16 8.74 -15.54
C PRO A 145 -6.39 8.01 -16.87
N GLN A 146 -6.84 8.74 -17.88
CA GLN A 146 -6.96 8.20 -19.22
C GLN A 146 -5.58 7.96 -19.85
N GLU A 147 -4.63 8.85 -19.60
CA GLU A 147 -3.22 8.67 -19.96
C GLU A 147 -2.58 7.67 -19.00
N ARG A 148 -2.50 6.42 -19.45
CA ARG A 148 -1.91 5.33 -18.72
C ARG A 148 -1.27 4.33 -19.68
N LEU A 149 -0.22 3.69 -19.25
CA LEU A 149 0.35 2.57 -19.99
C LEU A 149 -0.46 1.31 -19.64
N HIS A 150 -0.99 0.62 -20.66
CA HIS A 150 -1.59 -0.69 -20.52
C HIS A 150 -0.66 -1.74 -21.12
N ILE A 151 -0.29 -2.73 -20.34
CA ILE A 151 0.58 -3.83 -20.76
C ILE A 151 -0.20 -5.13 -20.60
N SER A 152 -0.39 -5.85 -21.71
CA SER A 152 -0.90 -7.23 -21.71
C SER A 152 0.25 -8.20 -21.90
N ILE A 153 0.36 -9.19 -21.01
CA ILE A 153 1.43 -10.19 -21.04
C ILE A 153 0.80 -11.53 -21.42
N LYS A 154 1.34 -12.15 -22.47
CA LYS A 154 1.01 -13.54 -22.75
C LYS A 154 1.50 -14.39 -21.58
N GLN A 155 0.57 -15.10 -20.95
CA GLN A 155 0.92 -15.95 -19.83
C GLN A 155 1.91 -17.02 -20.31
N PRO A 156 3.07 -17.16 -19.67
CA PRO A 156 4.01 -18.22 -19.99
C PRO A 156 3.36 -19.58 -19.67
N ASP A 157 3.82 -20.62 -20.35
CA ASP A 157 3.42 -21.98 -20.04
C ASP A 157 3.64 -22.26 -18.56
N GLN A 158 2.71 -22.97 -17.94
CA GLN A 158 2.84 -23.34 -16.54
C GLN A 158 4.05 -24.25 -16.36
N MET A 159 5.06 -23.76 -15.68
CA MET A 159 6.16 -24.59 -15.23
C MET A 159 5.86 -25.10 -13.82
N ASP A 160 6.20 -26.36 -13.57
CA ASP A 160 6.11 -26.89 -12.23
C ASP A 160 7.10 -26.18 -11.29
N LYS A 161 6.75 -26.16 -10.02
CA LYS A 161 7.51 -25.42 -9.01
C LYS A 161 8.96 -25.88 -8.88
N SER A 162 9.22 -27.17 -9.06
CA SER A 162 10.56 -27.74 -8.95
C SER A 162 11.46 -27.25 -10.09
N THR A 163 10.91 -27.14 -11.29
CA THR A 163 11.61 -26.61 -12.47
C THR A 163 11.96 -25.14 -12.28
N ILE A 164 11.05 -24.31 -11.76
CA ILE A 164 11.32 -22.91 -11.47
C ILE A 164 12.43 -22.77 -10.43
N LEU A 165 12.33 -23.49 -9.31
CA LEU A 165 13.32 -23.43 -8.24
C LEU A 165 14.69 -23.87 -8.72
N LYS A 166 14.77 -24.92 -9.52
CA LYS A 166 16.01 -25.39 -10.12
C LYS A 166 16.63 -24.34 -11.09
N ALA A 167 15.79 -23.72 -11.91
CA ALA A 167 16.23 -22.70 -12.86
C ALA A 167 16.82 -21.45 -12.19
N VAL A 168 16.31 -21.08 -11.00
CA VAL A 168 16.85 -19.95 -10.21
C VAL A 168 17.94 -20.36 -9.21
N GLY A 169 18.42 -21.60 -9.27
CA GLY A 169 19.49 -22.09 -8.41
C GLY A 169 19.10 -22.39 -6.97
N PHE A 170 17.80 -22.51 -6.68
CA PHE A 170 17.35 -22.90 -5.35
C PHE A 170 17.65 -24.37 -5.07
N ASP A 171 18.28 -24.62 -3.93
CA ASP A 171 18.48 -25.98 -3.43
C ASP A 171 17.13 -26.62 -3.05
N LYS A 172 16.77 -27.69 -3.72
CA LYS A 172 15.53 -28.42 -3.48
C LYS A 172 15.45 -28.95 -2.05
N SER A 173 16.58 -29.38 -1.47
CA SER A 173 16.65 -29.89 -0.10
C SER A 173 16.29 -28.81 0.92
N TRP A 174 16.75 -27.59 0.69
CA TRP A 174 16.42 -26.44 1.53
C TRP A 174 14.92 -26.11 1.52
N TYR A 175 14.30 -26.12 0.35
CA TYR A 175 12.86 -25.87 0.19
C TYR A 175 12.00 -26.96 0.86
N GLU A 176 12.35 -28.22 0.70
CA GLU A 176 11.64 -29.35 1.30
C GLU A 176 11.72 -29.29 2.84
N ILE A 177 12.89 -29.03 3.40
CA ILE A 177 13.07 -28.89 4.84
C ILE A 177 12.17 -27.78 5.40
N VAL A 178 12.13 -26.61 4.75
CA VAL A 178 11.31 -25.47 5.22
C VAL A 178 9.82 -25.77 5.09
N SER A 179 9.38 -26.39 3.99
CA SER A 179 7.96 -26.66 3.74
C SER A 179 7.41 -27.78 4.61
N GLU A 180 8.18 -28.79 4.92
CA GLU A 180 7.78 -29.93 5.75
C GLU A 180 7.64 -29.57 7.23
N LYS A 181 8.49 -28.66 7.72
CA LYS A 181 8.49 -28.23 9.12
C LYS A 181 7.50 -27.10 9.45
N LEU A 182 6.78 -26.56 8.48
CA LEU A 182 5.83 -25.47 8.74
C LEU A 182 4.57 -26.00 9.44
N PRO A 183 4.21 -25.48 10.61
CA PRO A 183 2.97 -25.86 11.30
C PRO A 183 1.73 -25.48 10.48
N PRO A 184 0.68 -26.32 10.49
CA PRO A 184 -0.37 -26.26 9.46
C PRO A 184 -1.27 -25.02 9.48
N LYS A 185 -1.42 -24.28 10.57
CA LYS A 185 -2.41 -23.17 10.62
C LYS A 185 -2.04 -21.95 11.47
N ASP A 186 -1.07 -22.01 12.35
CA ASP A 186 -0.75 -20.89 13.25
C ASP A 186 0.36 -20.00 12.64
N GLN A 187 0.01 -18.76 12.26
CA GLN A 187 0.96 -17.82 11.66
C GLN A 187 2.10 -17.43 12.61
N LYS A 188 1.85 -17.36 13.91
CA LYS A 188 2.84 -16.98 14.90
C LYS A 188 3.84 -18.10 15.16
N ALA A 189 3.35 -19.33 15.30
CA ALA A 189 4.19 -20.52 15.40
C ALA A 189 5.03 -20.74 14.14
N ARG A 190 4.46 -20.52 12.93
CA ARG A 190 5.19 -20.57 11.66
C ARG A 190 6.34 -19.58 11.60
N GLN A 191 6.14 -18.38 12.11
CA GLN A 191 7.18 -17.34 12.09
C GLN A 191 8.34 -17.71 13.04
N THR A 192 8.04 -18.21 14.24
CA THR A 192 9.04 -18.63 15.21
C THR A 192 9.86 -19.81 14.69
N GLU A 193 9.21 -20.83 14.16
CA GLU A 193 9.89 -22.00 13.61
C GLU A 193 10.76 -21.66 12.38
N ARG A 194 10.32 -20.74 11.51
CA ARG A 194 11.16 -20.24 10.43
C ARG A 194 12.45 -19.59 10.93
N ILE A 195 12.35 -18.78 11.96
CA ILE A 195 13.52 -18.11 12.56
C ILE A 195 14.50 -19.14 13.12
N GLU A 196 14.02 -20.17 13.77
CA GLU A 196 14.87 -21.24 14.32
C GLU A 196 15.57 -22.03 13.20
N ILE A 197 14.88 -22.42 12.16
CA ILE A 197 15.46 -23.10 10.97
C ILE A 197 16.54 -22.23 10.33
N TYR A 198 16.32 -20.92 10.20
CA TYR A 198 17.33 -20.01 9.66
C TYR A 198 18.57 -19.91 10.58
N LYS A 199 18.37 -19.84 11.89
CA LYS A 199 19.48 -19.80 12.86
C LYS A 199 20.34 -21.06 12.80
N GLU A 200 19.74 -22.25 12.73
CA GLU A 200 20.42 -23.51 12.61
C GLU A 200 21.26 -23.58 11.31
N LYS A 201 20.73 -23.07 10.20
CA LYS A 201 21.45 -23.05 8.90
C LYS A 201 22.59 -22.03 8.85
N LEU A 202 22.52 -20.94 9.57
CA LEU A 202 23.59 -19.94 9.64
C LEU A 202 24.75 -20.36 10.54
N ASN A 203 24.53 -21.33 11.44
CA ASN A 203 25.53 -21.83 12.37
C ASN A 203 26.23 -23.13 11.92
N ASN A 204 25.82 -23.67 10.77
CA ASN A 204 26.43 -24.81 10.08
C ASN A 204 27.06 -24.39 8.74
#